data_8f27d6e8ac7f1705540444c7454e7c82
#
_entry.id   8f27d6e8ac7f1705540444c7454e7c82
#
_cell.length_a   1.000
_cell.length_b   1.000
_cell.length_c   1.000
_cell.angle_alpha   90.00
_cell.angle_beta   90.00
_cell.angle_gamma   90.00
#
_symmetry.space_group_name_H-M   'P 1'
#
loop_
_entity.id
_entity.type
_entity.pdbx_description
1 polymer ?
#
loop_
_entity_poly.entity_id
_entity_poly.type
_entity_poly.pdbx_seq_one_letter_code
_entity_poly.pdbx_strand_id
1 'polypeptide(L)'
;MRTFATINEKVLSEIIASTQCRFVFAAPGIALAVAESVVQLKQDIENVCIEVVLDADAEVCRLGYGVFAALERLTEAGVMIRKAEGLRIGVVISDDKAWVFSPTPLVIEDATKLGMPNAVAVGIE
;
A
#
# COMPACT_ATOMS: atom_id res chain seq x y z
N MET A 1 2.37 0.83 20.93
CA MET A 1 3.60 0.06 20.80
C MET A 1 4.23 0.32 19.45
N ARG A 2 5.54 0.47 19.40
CA ARG A 2 6.27 0.66 18.14
C ARG A 2 7.05 -0.59 17.81
N THR A 3 6.99 -0.99 16.56
CA THR A 3 7.74 -2.11 16.05
C THR A 3 8.34 -1.72 14.71
N PHE A 4 9.59 -2.08 14.47
CA PHE A 4 10.23 -1.85 13.18
C PHE A 4 10.06 -3.09 12.31
N ALA A 5 9.74 -2.88 11.05
CA ALA A 5 9.52 -3.97 10.11
C ALA A 5 9.97 -3.55 8.71
N THR A 6 10.22 -4.54 7.86
CA THR A 6 10.47 -4.31 6.46
C THR A 6 9.14 -4.45 5.71
N ILE A 7 8.78 -3.44 4.93
CA ILE A 7 7.57 -3.46 4.12
C ILE A 7 7.97 -3.66 2.66
N ASN A 8 7.47 -4.73 2.07
CA ASN A 8 7.62 -5.06 0.66
C ASN A 8 6.29 -5.59 0.14
N GLU A 9 6.22 -5.98 -1.12
CA GLU A 9 4.99 -6.48 -1.73
C GLU A 9 4.42 -7.68 -0.97
N LYS A 10 5.27 -8.59 -0.55
CA LYS A 10 4.85 -9.78 0.17
C LYS A 10 4.23 -9.42 1.52
N VAL A 11 4.90 -8.56 2.28
CA VAL A 11 4.42 -8.13 3.60
C VAL A 11 3.11 -7.37 3.47
N LEU A 12 3.01 -6.47 2.47
CA LEU A 12 1.77 -5.74 2.22
C LEU A 12 0.63 -6.68 1.90
N SER A 13 0.88 -7.69 1.06
CA SER A 13 -0.15 -8.68 0.72
C SER A 13 -0.61 -9.47 1.95
N GLU A 14 0.30 -9.80 2.86
CA GLU A 14 -0.03 -10.48 4.10
C GLU A 14 -0.87 -9.58 5.02
N ILE A 15 -0.52 -8.30 5.13
CA ILE A 15 -1.28 -7.34 5.92
C ILE A 15 -2.69 -7.20 5.37
N ILE A 16 -2.81 -7.07 4.05
CA ILE A 16 -4.11 -6.96 3.38
C ILE A 16 -4.95 -8.21 3.64
N ALA A 17 -4.36 -9.39 3.50
CA ALA A 17 -5.07 -10.64 3.69
C ALA A 17 -5.59 -10.82 5.13
N SER A 18 -4.96 -10.19 6.10
CA SER A 18 -5.37 -10.26 7.51
C SER A 18 -6.40 -9.20 7.90
N THR A 19 -6.71 -8.26 7.01
CA THR A 19 -7.64 -7.16 7.29
C THR A 19 -9.09 -7.67 7.35
N GLN A 20 -9.84 -7.19 8.32
CA GLN A 20 -11.24 -7.60 8.52
C GLN A 20 -12.23 -6.45 8.31
N CYS A 21 -11.91 -5.26 8.78
CA CYS A 21 -12.87 -4.16 8.83
C CYS A 21 -12.46 -2.96 8.01
N ARG A 22 -11.20 -2.58 8.03
CA ARG A 22 -10.75 -1.32 7.44
C ARG A 22 -9.33 -1.46 6.93
N PHE A 23 -9.11 -1.00 5.70
CA PHE A 23 -7.79 -0.95 5.09
C PHE A 23 -7.57 0.40 4.45
N VAL A 24 -6.45 1.05 4.77
CA VAL A 24 -6.03 2.32 4.16
C VAL A 24 -4.61 2.15 3.62
N PHE A 25 -4.41 2.51 2.38
CA PHE A 25 -3.09 2.52 1.75
C PHE A 25 -2.86 3.89 1.16
N ALA A 26 -1.81 4.58 1.61
CA ALA A 26 -1.43 5.88 1.08
C ALA A 26 0.05 5.84 0.74
N ALA A 27 0.40 6.09 -0.51
CA ALA A 27 1.78 6.04 -0.99
C ALA A 27 1.89 6.76 -2.33
N PRO A 28 3.11 7.03 -2.81
CA PRO A 28 3.28 7.63 -4.14
C PRO A 28 2.69 6.79 -5.26
N GLY A 29 2.75 5.47 -5.14
CA GLY A 29 2.22 4.54 -6.13
C GLY A 29 1.88 3.21 -5.50
N ILE A 30 1.43 2.28 -6.32
CA ILE A 30 1.05 0.96 -5.84
C ILE A 30 1.49 -0.10 -6.87
N ALA A 31 2.09 -1.18 -6.39
CA ALA A 31 2.49 -2.29 -7.24
C ALA A 31 1.26 -3.12 -7.63
N LEU A 32 1.32 -3.77 -8.79
CA LEU A 32 0.21 -4.58 -9.28
C LEU A 32 -0.15 -5.70 -8.29
N ALA A 33 0.85 -6.37 -7.71
CA ALA A 33 0.59 -7.45 -6.76
C ALA A 33 -0.18 -6.95 -5.53
N VAL A 34 0.14 -5.74 -5.06
CA VAL A 34 -0.56 -5.13 -3.93
C VAL A 34 -1.99 -4.75 -4.34
N ALA A 35 -2.17 -4.20 -5.53
CA ALA A 35 -3.49 -3.87 -6.05
C ALA A 35 -4.38 -5.11 -6.16
N GLU A 36 -3.82 -6.22 -6.64
CA GLU A 36 -4.55 -7.49 -6.71
C GLU A 36 -4.99 -7.96 -5.32
N SER A 37 -4.14 -7.79 -4.32
CA SER A 37 -4.49 -8.15 -2.93
C SER A 37 -5.63 -7.28 -2.39
N VAL A 38 -5.64 -5.99 -2.73
CA VAL A 38 -6.73 -5.09 -2.33
C VAL A 38 -8.05 -5.52 -2.99
N VAL A 39 -8.00 -5.87 -4.27
CA VAL A 39 -9.18 -6.35 -4.99
C VAL A 39 -9.71 -7.63 -4.35
N GLN A 40 -8.81 -8.55 -4.00
CA GLN A 40 -9.18 -9.79 -3.34
C GLN A 40 -9.84 -9.53 -1.98
N LEU A 41 -9.30 -8.60 -1.20
CA LEU A 41 -9.90 -8.20 0.07
C LEU A 41 -11.33 -7.69 -0.12
N LYS A 42 -11.54 -6.86 -1.13
CA LYS A 42 -12.87 -6.32 -1.43
C LYS A 42 -13.85 -7.41 -1.80
N GLN A 43 -13.40 -8.45 -2.48
CA GLN A 43 -14.23 -9.58 -2.83
C GLN A 43 -14.51 -10.51 -1.64
N ASP A 44 -13.54 -10.71 -0.77
CA ASP A 44 -13.64 -11.66 0.33
C ASP A 44 -14.42 -11.13 1.53
N ILE A 45 -14.32 -9.84 1.81
CA ILE A 45 -14.95 -9.20 2.97
C ILE A 45 -15.99 -8.19 2.48
N GLU A 46 -17.24 -8.51 2.63
CA GLU A 46 -18.34 -7.75 2.04
C GLU A 46 -18.41 -6.28 2.47
N ASN A 47 -18.25 -6.00 3.73
CA ASN A 47 -18.42 -4.64 4.26
C ASN A 47 -17.11 -3.98 4.66
N VAL A 48 -16.00 -4.41 4.08
CA VAL A 48 -14.71 -3.82 4.40
C VAL A 48 -14.63 -2.39 3.85
N CYS A 49 -14.09 -1.48 4.67
CA CYS A 49 -13.80 -0.11 4.24
C CYS A 49 -12.41 -0.08 3.62
N ILE A 50 -12.32 0.28 2.34
CA ILE A 50 -11.04 0.38 1.64
C ILE A 50 -10.85 1.81 1.16
N GLU A 51 -9.70 2.38 1.49
CA GLU A 51 -9.31 3.71 1.02
C GLU A 51 -7.90 3.65 0.46
N VAL A 52 -7.74 4.11 -0.79
CA VAL A 52 -6.44 4.13 -1.46
C VAL A 52 -6.13 5.57 -1.84
N VAL A 53 -4.99 6.08 -1.41
CA VAL A 53 -4.54 7.44 -1.70
C VAL A 53 -3.19 7.35 -2.42
N LEU A 54 -3.10 7.88 -3.61
CA LEU A 54 -1.91 7.79 -4.43
C LEU A 54 -1.57 9.14 -5.07
N ASP A 55 -0.29 9.34 -5.35
CA ASP A 55 0.14 10.39 -6.25
C ASP A 55 0.14 9.79 -7.65
N ALA A 56 -1.00 9.82 -8.31
CA ALA A 56 -1.21 9.16 -9.61
C ALA A 56 -0.63 9.96 -10.79
N ASP A 57 0.44 10.70 -10.56
CA ASP A 57 1.14 11.46 -11.58
C ASP A 57 1.97 10.52 -12.47
N ALA A 58 1.96 10.79 -13.78
CA ALA A 58 2.74 10.00 -14.72
C ALA A 58 4.24 10.01 -14.41
N GLU A 59 4.74 11.10 -13.86
CA GLU A 59 6.15 11.20 -13.48
C GLU A 59 6.49 10.27 -12.34
N VAL A 60 5.58 10.11 -11.36
CA VAL A 60 5.76 9.17 -10.26
C VAL A 60 5.83 7.74 -10.81
N CYS A 61 5.00 7.41 -11.79
CA CYS A 61 5.04 6.10 -12.44
C CYS A 61 6.36 5.88 -13.17
N ARG A 62 6.90 6.92 -13.81
CA ARG A 62 8.19 6.82 -14.48
C ARG A 62 9.34 6.62 -13.50
N LEU A 63 9.19 7.11 -12.27
CA LEU A 63 10.17 6.90 -11.22
C LEU A 63 10.07 5.50 -10.59
N GLY A 64 9.09 4.69 -11.01
CA GLY A 64 8.95 3.33 -10.55
C GLY A 64 8.17 3.15 -9.25
N TYR A 65 7.43 4.17 -8.81
CA TYR A 65 6.63 4.09 -7.58
C TYR A 65 5.29 3.38 -7.76
N GLY A 66 4.92 3.06 -8.99
CA GLY A 66 3.68 2.36 -9.28
C GLY A 66 3.57 2.03 -10.76
N VAL A 67 2.55 1.27 -11.13
CA VAL A 67 2.30 0.90 -12.53
C VAL A 67 0.85 1.24 -12.88
N PHE A 68 0.63 1.64 -14.14
CA PHE A 68 -0.72 1.98 -14.61
C PHE A 68 -1.67 0.80 -14.55
N ALA A 69 -1.18 -0.43 -14.77
CA ALA A 69 -2.00 -1.62 -14.67
C ALA A 69 -2.63 -1.79 -13.30
N ALA A 70 -1.91 -1.40 -12.24
CA ALA A 70 -2.43 -1.45 -10.88
C ALA A 70 -3.60 -0.48 -10.72
N LEU A 71 -3.48 0.74 -11.25
CA LEU A 71 -4.54 1.75 -11.20
C LEU A 71 -5.78 1.28 -11.95
N GLU A 72 -5.60 0.70 -13.12
CA GLU A 72 -6.70 0.16 -13.92
C GLU A 72 -7.41 -0.97 -13.17
N ARG A 73 -6.64 -1.86 -12.56
CA ARG A 73 -7.19 -3.01 -11.84
C ARG A 73 -8.05 -2.57 -10.65
N LEU A 74 -7.59 -1.58 -9.89
CA LEU A 74 -8.34 -1.04 -8.76
C LEU A 74 -9.63 -0.36 -9.24
N THR A 75 -9.54 0.43 -10.30
CA THR A 75 -10.69 1.14 -10.85
C THR A 75 -11.75 0.17 -11.37
N GLU A 76 -11.33 -0.87 -12.08
CA GLU A 76 -12.25 -1.91 -12.59
C GLU A 76 -12.97 -2.63 -11.47
N ALA A 77 -12.31 -2.82 -10.33
CA ALA A 77 -12.91 -3.49 -9.18
C ALA A 77 -13.79 -2.57 -8.34
N GLY A 78 -13.90 -1.29 -8.71
CA GLY A 78 -14.71 -0.34 -7.97
C GLY A 78 -14.05 0.25 -6.73
N VAL A 79 -12.74 0.12 -6.61
CA VAL A 79 -11.99 0.74 -5.53
C VAL A 79 -11.77 2.21 -5.87
N MET A 80 -12.20 3.10 -4.97
CA MET A 80 -12.00 4.53 -5.16
C MET A 80 -10.56 4.91 -4.84
N ILE A 81 -9.93 5.63 -5.76
CA ILE A 81 -8.57 6.11 -5.59
C ILE A 81 -8.63 7.62 -5.41
N ARG A 82 -8.06 8.11 -4.30
CA ARG A 82 -7.91 9.55 -4.06
C ARG A 82 -6.51 9.96 -4.47
N LYS A 83 -6.39 11.16 -5.03
CA LYS A 83 -5.12 11.69 -5.47
C LYS A 83 -4.54 12.63 -4.42
N ALA A 84 -3.26 12.45 -4.10
CA ALA A 84 -2.53 13.34 -3.20
C ALA A 84 -1.20 13.71 -3.87
N GLU A 85 -1.15 14.85 -4.52
CA GLU A 85 0.05 15.30 -5.22
C GLU A 85 1.22 15.49 -4.26
N GLY A 86 2.38 15.03 -4.66
CA GLY A 86 3.61 15.18 -3.89
C GLY A 86 3.77 14.21 -2.74
N LEU A 87 2.87 13.26 -2.61
CA LEU A 87 2.97 12.24 -1.56
C LEU A 87 4.23 11.38 -1.79
N ARG A 88 5.11 11.34 -0.80
CA ARG A 88 6.38 10.61 -0.89
C ARG A 88 6.61 9.65 0.28
N ILE A 89 5.66 9.56 1.17
CA ILE A 89 5.71 8.67 2.32
C ILE A 89 4.63 7.61 2.15
N GLY A 90 4.84 6.43 2.74
CA GLY A 90 3.84 5.37 2.74
C GLY A 90 3.17 5.23 4.09
N VAL A 91 1.87 5.03 4.07
CA VAL A 91 1.08 4.73 5.28
C VAL A 91 0.16 3.57 4.96
N VAL A 92 0.14 2.57 5.84
CA VAL A 92 -0.77 1.43 5.75
C VAL A 92 -1.51 1.31 7.06
N ILE A 93 -2.83 1.23 6.98
CA ILE A 93 -3.67 0.98 8.15
C ILE A 93 -4.48 -0.28 7.88
N SER A 94 -4.39 -1.24 8.79
CA SER A 94 -5.17 -2.47 8.73
C SER A 94 -5.85 -2.64 10.08
N ASP A 95 -7.16 -2.44 10.11
CA ASP A 95 -7.98 -2.47 11.32
C ASP A 95 -7.46 -1.50 12.38
N ASP A 96 -6.86 -2.00 13.45
CA ASP A 96 -6.32 -1.17 14.54
C ASP A 96 -4.80 -1.01 14.50
N LYS A 97 -4.16 -1.45 13.42
CA LYS A 97 -2.71 -1.37 13.25
C LYS A 97 -2.35 -0.39 12.15
N ALA A 98 -1.23 0.31 12.32
CA ALA A 98 -0.75 1.25 11.33
C ALA A 98 0.77 1.13 11.17
N TRP A 99 1.23 1.31 9.95
CA TRP A 99 2.66 1.38 9.63
C TRP A 99 2.92 2.63 8.81
N VAL A 100 4.03 3.29 9.11
CA VAL A 100 4.57 4.36 8.28
C VAL A 100 5.85 3.81 7.67
N PHE A 101 5.98 3.89 6.36
CA PHE A 101 7.12 3.30 5.68
C PHE A 101 7.67 4.22 4.60
N SER A 102 8.92 3.96 4.23
CA SER A 102 9.57 4.66 3.12
C SER A 102 9.37 3.81 1.86
N PRO A 103 8.54 4.27 0.92
CA PRO A 103 8.32 3.51 -0.31
C PRO A 103 9.57 3.58 -1.18
N THR A 104 9.84 2.49 -1.89
CA THR A 104 10.92 2.42 -2.86
C THR A 104 10.35 2.24 -4.25
N PRO A 105 11.02 2.76 -5.29
CA PRO A 105 10.62 2.47 -6.66
C PRO A 105 10.63 0.96 -6.91
N LEU A 106 9.71 0.48 -7.72
CA LEU A 106 9.52 -0.96 -7.99
C LEU A 106 10.76 -1.63 -8.58
N VAL A 107 11.61 -0.87 -9.24
CA VAL A 107 12.80 -1.42 -9.88
C VAL A 107 14.03 -1.34 -8.98
N ILE A 108 13.87 -0.83 -7.76
CA ILE A 108 14.96 -0.71 -6.81
C ILE A 108 14.92 -1.90 -5.87
N GLU A 109 16.04 -2.21 -5.28
CA GLU A 109 16.19 -3.34 -4.41
C GLU A 109 15.24 -3.34 -3.22
N ASP A 110 14.82 -4.53 -2.85
CA ASP A 110 14.06 -4.79 -1.65
C ASP A 110 14.86 -4.33 -0.42
N ALA A 111 14.22 -3.61 0.47
CA ALA A 111 14.84 -3.14 1.71
C ALA A 111 15.39 -4.29 2.56
N THR A 112 14.84 -5.49 2.42
CA THR A 112 15.33 -6.68 3.10
C THR A 112 16.79 -6.99 2.73
N LYS A 113 17.18 -6.73 1.49
CA LYS A 113 18.54 -6.97 1.02
C LYS A 113 19.54 -6.05 1.66
N LEU A 114 19.08 -4.89 2.12
CA LEU A 114 19.93 -3.91 2.79
C LEU A 114 20.00 -4.15 4.29
N GLY A 115 19.21 -5.08 4.81
CA GLY A 115 19.16 -5.38 6.24
C GLY A 115 18.56 -4.26 7.09
N MET A 116 17.83 -3.34 6.49
CA MET A 116 17.27 -2.18 7.19
C MET A 116 15.76 -2.20 7.12
N PRO A 117 15.07 -1.96 8.26
CA PRO A 117 13.62 -1.81 8.22
C PRO A 117 13.25 -0.49 7.55
N ASN A 118 12.13 -0.49 6.83
CA ASN A 118 11.61 0.70 6.17
C ASN A 118 10.26 1.14 6.74
N ALA A 119 9.82 0.51 7.80
CA ALA A 119 8.51 0.84 8.38
C ALA A 119 8.54 0.79 9.89
N VAL A 120 7.67 1.59 10.49
CA VAL A 120 7.41 1.59 11.93
C VAL A 120 5.92 1.32 12.11
N ALA A 121 5.59 0.29 12.87
CA ALA A 121 4.21 0.03 13.25
C ALA A 121 3.86 0.92 14.44
N VAL A 122 2.71 1.59 14.35
CA VAL A 122 2.23 2.50 15.38
C VAL A 122 0.86 2.03 15.83
N GLY A 123 0.65 1.95 17.14
CA GLY A 123 -0.65 1.62 17.68
C GLY A 123 -1.65 2.73 17.40
N ILE A 124 -2.87 2.34 17.05
CA ILE A 124 -3.99 3.28 16.86
C ILE A 124 -4.94 3.09 18.03
N GLU A 125 -5.22 4.18 18.69
CA GLU A 125 -6.18 4.18 19.78
C GLU A 125 -7.51 4.76 19.35
#